data_81665b59e732f3371356ce3eca594fba
#
_entry.id   81665b59e732f3371356ce3eca594fba
#
_cell.length_a   1.000
_cell.length_b   1.000
_cell.length_c   1.000
_cell.angle_alpha   90.00
_cell.angle_beta   90.00
_cell.angle_gamma   90.00
#
_symmetry.space_group_name_H-M   'P 1'
#
loop_
_entity.id
_entity.type
_entity.pdbx_description
1 polymer ?
#
loop_
_entity_poly.entity_id
_entity_poly.type
_entity_poly.pdbx_seq_one_letter_code
_entity_poly.pdbx_strand_id
1 'polypeptide(L)'
;VATTRPETLFGDTGVAVNPNDERWKRFIGKNAILPLVGRKLPIVGDEHADPDQGSGAVKITPAHDFNDFEVGLRHKLNLISIFDKEGKINETAPKSYQGLDRLKAREKILEDLEAQGLLEKKEKYEYTIPFGDRSGEILEPFLTDQWFVDAKKLSKEAIKVVKEKKITFFPQSWEKTYFDWLENIQPWCISRQIWWGHKIPIWYGPDKKPFAAMDEKDALNKAEKFYKKKVSLVQDPDVLDTWFSSSLWPFSTLGWPEQTKEFKKYYPTNLLITGFDIIFFWVARMIMMGLFFTKKPPFKEVYIHALIRDEKGQKMSKSKGNVIDPLELTNKYGSDALRFTLSSLASPGRDIKLSTQQVESSRNFSTKIWNASRYILLNCLLYTSDAADE
;
A
#
# COMPACT_ATOMS: atom_id res chain seq x y z
N VAL A 1 -34.55 -3.37 -1.22
CA VAL A 1 -33.12 -3.59 -0.99
C VAL A 1 -32.83 -3.69 0.49
N ALA A 2 -31.84 -4.51 0.88
CA ALA A 2 -31.28 -4.53 2.23
C ALA A 2 -29.93 -3.78 2.22
N THR A 3 -29.69 -2.95 3.23
CA THR A 3 -28.43 -2.19 3.32
C THR A 3 -28.00 -2.01 4.76
N THR A 4 -26.70 -2.04 5.00
CA THR A 4 -26.07 -1.68 6.29
C THR A 4 -25.76 -0.18 6.37
N ARG A 5 -25.90 0.56 5.24
CA ARG A 5 -25.51 1.97 5.10
C ARG A 5 -26.62 2.82 4.51
N PRO A 6 -27.77 2.99 5.21
CA PRO A 6 -28.87 3.83 4.70
C PRO A 6 -28.47 5.30 4.51
N GLU A 7 -27.46 5.81 5.23
CA GLU A 7 -26.94 7.18 5.07
C GLU A 7 -26.41 7.49 3.67
N THR A 8 -26.04 6.45 2.89
CA THR A 8 -25.54 6.66 1.52
C THR A 8 -26.65 6.69 0.46
N LEU A 9 -27.92 6.60 0.86
CA LEU A 9 -29.08 6.55 -0.05
C LEU A 9 -29.05 7.61 -1.16
N PHE A 10 -28.72 8.85 -0.81
CA PHE A 10 -28.71 9.96 -1.78
C PHE A 10 -27.64 9.83 -2.87
N GLY A 11 -26.66 8.95 -2.65
CA GLY A 11 -25.60 8.61 -3.62
C GLY A 11 -25.94 7.44 -4.53
N ASP A 12 -27.10 6.78 -4.33
CA ASP A 12 -27.48 5.64 -5.13
C ASP A 12 -27.74 6.05 -6.59
N THR A 13 -27.15 5.30 -7.52
CA THR A 13 -27.25 5.57 -8.97
C THR A 13 -27.74 4.37 -9.77
N GLY A 14 -27.95 3.23 -9.15
CA GLY A 14 -28.49 2.04 -9.74
C GLY A 14 -28.98 1.04 -8.69
N VAL A 15 -29.65 0.00 -9.17
CA VAL A 15 -29.98 -1.20 -8.43
C VAL A 15 -29.47 -2.39 -9.22
N ALA A 16 -28.64 -3.23 -8.62
CA ALA A 16 -28.16 -4.47 -9.23
C ALA A 16 -29.02 -5.64 -8.79
N VAL A 17 -29.28 -6.56 -9.71
CA VAL A 17 -29.94 -7.83 -9.47
C VAL A 17 -29.21 -8.92 -10.25
N ASN A 18 -29.21 -10.13 -9.72
CA ASN A 18 -28.55 -11.25 -10.43
C ASN A 18 -29.34 -11.59 -11.70
N PRO A 19 -28.69 -11.71 -12.87
CA PRO A 19 -29.36 -12.05 -14.13
C PRO A 19 -30.07 -13.42 -14.09
N ASN A 20 -29.64 -14.30 -13.19
CA ASN A 20 -30.21 -15.64 -13.00
C ASN A 20 -31.29 -15.70 -11.90
N ASP A 21 -31.57 -14.60 -11.20
CA ASP A 21 -32.62 -14.57 -10.16
C ASP A 21 -33.98 -14.36 -10.78
N GLU A 22 -34.80 -15.41 -10.81
CA GLU A 22 -36.15 -15.41 -11.39
C GLU A 22 -37.08 -14.33 -10.76
N ARG A 23 -36.83 -13.96 -9.52
CA ARG A 23 -37.64 -12.93 -8.80
C ARG A 23 -37.47 -11.56 -9.44
N TRP A 24 -36.24 -11.22 -9.86
CA TRP A 24 -35.86 -9.86 -10.22
C TRP A 24 -35.46 -9.69 -11.69
N LYS A 25 -35.06 -10.72 -12.42
CA LYS A 25 -34.55 -10.61 -13.79
C LYS A 25 -35.49 -9.88 -14.75
N ARG A 26 -36.82 -9.98 -14.54
CA ARG A 26 -37.84 -9.29 -15.36
C ARG A 26 -37.81 -7.77 -15.23
N PHE A 27 -37.09 -7.24 -14.24
CA PHE A 27 -36.96 -5.79 -14.00
C PHE A 27 -35.67 -5.22 -14.58
N ILE A 28 -34.73 -6.05 -15.05
CA ILE A 28 -33.51 -5.57 -15.70
C ILE A 28 -33.87 -4.69 -16.90
N GLY A 29 -33.20 -3.51 -17.00
CA GLY A 29 -33.49 -2.48 -18.02
C GLY A 29 -34.64 -1.55 -17.68
N LYS A 30 -35.38 -1.79 -16.58
CA LYS A 30 -36.38 -0.84 -16.04
C LYS A 30 -35.74 0.12 -15.03
N ASN A 31 -36.54 1.02 -14.49
CA ASN A 31 -36.08 1.97 -13.47
C ASN A 31 -36.85 1.77 -12.16
N ALA A 32 -36.08 1.82 -11.06
CA ALA A 32 -36.62 2.05 -9.73
C ALA A 32 -36.69 3.56 -9.43
N ILE A 33 -37.47 3.95 -8.45
CA ILE A 33 -37.53 5.33 -7.97
C ILE A 33 -36.83 5.38 -6.60
N LEU A 34 -35.83 6.24 -6.49
CA LEU A 34 -35.12 6.47 -5.24
C LEU A 34 -36.05 7.24 -4.28
N PRO A 35 -36.39 6.71 -3.10
CA PRO A 35 -37.19 7.42 -2.10
C PRO A 35 -36.55 8.75 -1.70
N LEU A 36 -37.36 9.66 -1.14
CA LEU A 36 -36.96 10.97 -0.62
C LEU A 36 -36.41 11.96 -1.66
N VAL A 37 -35.98 11.47 -2.85
CA VAL A 37 -35.37 12.29 -3.92
C VAL A 37 -36.16 12.20 -5.23
N GLY A 38 -36.84 11.08 -5.48
CA GLY A 38 -37.62 10.87 -6.74
C GLY A 38 -36.71 10.57 -7.97
N ARG A 39 -35.41 10.36 -7.79
CA ARG A 39 -34.48 10.05 -8.90
C ARG A 39 -34.76 8.66 -9.45
N LYS A 40 -34.73 8.52 -10.78
CA LYS A 40 -34.82 7.24 -11.47
C LYS A 40 -33.46 6.52 -11.39
N LEU A 41 -33.49 5.28 -10.94
CA LEU A 41 -32.33 4.40 -10.86
C LEU A 41 -32.48 3.25 -11.85
N PRO A 42 -31.58 3.06 -12.82
CA PRO A 42 -31.63 1.89 -13.70
C PRO A 42 -31.42 0.61 -12.89
N ILE A 43 -32.19 -0.43 -13.23
CA ILE A 43 -32.02 -1.77 -12.69
C ILE A 43 -31.11 -2.52 -13.65
N VAL A 44 -29.93 -2.93 -13.19
CA VAL A 44 -28.89 -3.58 -13.98
C VAL A 44 -28.74 -5.03 -13.59
N GLY A 45 -28.41 -5.90 -14.56
CA GLY A 45 -28.08 -7.29 -14.31
C GLY A 45 -26.58 -7.42 -14.00
N ASP A 46 -26.21 -7.83 -12.79
CA ASP A 46 -24.82 -7.99 -12.38
C ASP A 46 -24.69 -9.12 -11.35
N GLU A 47 -23.70 -9.99 -11.51
CA GLU A 47 -23.42 -11.11 -10.62
C GLU A 47 -22.96 -10.66 -9.22
N HIS A 48 -22.62 -9.38 -9.05
CA HIS A 48 -22.38 -8.78 -7.75
C HIS A 48 -23.57 -8.93 -6.79
N ALA A 49 -24.79 -8.93 -7.31
CA ALA A 49 -25.99 -9.16 -6.52
C ALA A 49 -26.15 -10.65 -6.22
N ASP A 50 -25.87 -11.06 -4.98
CA ASP A 50 -26.07 -12.42 -4.51
C ASP A 50 -27.57 -12.68 -4.20
N PRO A 51 -28.21 -13.63 -4.92
CA PRO A 51 -29.63 -13.94 -4.68
C PRO A 51 -29.96 -14.39 -3.27
N ASP A 52 -28.98 -14.96 -2.56
CA ASP A 52 -29.17 -15.52 -1.21
C ASP A 52 -28.92 -14.50 -0.09
N GLN A 53 -28.44 -13.29 -0.44
CA GLN A 53 -28.22 -12.23 0.53
C GLN A 53 -29.34 -11.17 0.54
N GLY A 54 -29.89 -10.90 1.71
CA GLY A 54 -30.92 -9.90 1.92
C GLY A 54 -32.15 -10.12 1.00
N SER A 55 -32.46 -9.15 0.14
CA SER A 55 -33.59 -9.26 -0.83
C SER A 55 -33.17 -9.84 -2.19
N GLY A 56 -31.87 -10.08 -2.42
CA GLY A 56 -31.31 -10.40 -3.73
C GLY A 56 -31.19 -9.19 -4.67
N ALA A 57 -31.64 -8.01 -4.24
CA ALA A 57 -31.48 -6.75 -4.95
C ALA A 57 -30.60 -5.81 -4.13
N VAL A 58 -29.53 -5.29 -4.75
CA VAL A 58 -28.52 -4.45 -4.10
C VAL A 58 -28.57 -3.04 -4.64
N LYS A 59 -28.61 -2.05 -3.75
CA LYS A 59 -28.43 -0.65 -4.14
C LYS A 59 -26.98 -0.43 -4.56
N ILE A 60 -26.75 0.37 -5.58
CA ILE A 60 -25.41 0.67 -6.09
C ILE A 60 -25.10 2.14 -5.84
N THR A 61 -24.08 2.36 -4.98
CA THR A 61 -23.59 3.68 -4.56
C THR A 61 -22.10 3.82 -4.93
N PRO A 62 -21.76 4.03 -6.17
CA PRO A 62 -20.38 3.88 -6.67
C PRO A 62 -19.35 4.82 -6.01
N ALA A 63 -19.79 5.97 -5.49
CA ALA A 63 -18.89 6.92 -4.84
C ALA A 63 -18.55 6.55 -3.38
N HIS A 64 -19.21 5.57 -2.77
CA HIS A 64 -19.13 5.26 -1.34
C HIS A 64 -18.90 3.80 -1.00
N ASP A 65 -18.71 2.93 -2.01
CA ASP A 65 -18.35 1.54 -1.84
C ASP A 65 -17.46 1.07 -3.00
N PHE A 66 -16.41 0.30 -2.69
CA PHE A 66 -15.45 -0.16 -3.69
C PHE A 66 -16.06 -1.17 -4.69
N ASN A 67 -16.90 -2.06 -4.22
CA ASN A 67 -17.54 -3.05 -5.09
C ASN A 67 -18.61 -2.37 -5.96
N ASP A 68 -19.37 -1.45 -5.39
CA ASP A 68 -20.35 -0.65 -6.12
C ASP A 68 -19.68 0.24 -7.17
N PHE A 69 -18.44 0.71 -6.91
CA PHE A 69 -17.66 1.46 -7.89
C PHE A 69 -17.37 0.64 -9.14
N GLU A 70 -16.93 -0.62 -8.97
CA GLU A 70 -16.68 -1.54 -10.08
C GLU A 70 -17.97 -1.84 -10.88
N VAL A 71 -19.11 -2.04 -10.19
CA VAL A 71 -20.41 -2.19 -10.83
C VAL A 71 -20.76 -0.90 -11.61
N GLY A 72 -20.54 0.24 -10.97
CA GLY A 72 -20.77 1.56 -11.57
C GLY A 72 -19.98 1.76 -12.87
N LEU A 73 -18.72 1.37 -12.90
CA LEU A 73 -17.89 1.43 -14.11
C LEU A 73 -18.39 0.48 -15.20
N ARG A 74 -18.72 -0.77 -14.88
CA ARG A 74 -19.22 -1.75 -15.85
C ARG A 74 -20.52 -1.30 -16.52
N HIS A 75 -21.42 -0.71 -15.74
CA HIS A 75 -22.75 -0.28 -16.21
C HIS A 75 -22.83 1.21 -16.52
N LYS A 76 -21.72 1.95 -16.46
CA LYS A 76 -21.64 3.40 -16.74
C LYS A 76 -22.62 4.21 -15.88
N LEU A 77 -22.76 3.85 -14.62
CA LEU A 77 -23.58 4.59 -13.66
C LEU A 77 -22.88 5.89 -13.21
N ASN A 78 -23.68 6.88 -12.83
CA ASN A 78 -23.13 8.12 -12.32
C ASN A 78 -22.41 7.93 -10.97
N LEU A 79 -21.36 8.70 -10.75
CA LEU A 79 -20.62 8.74 -9.50
C LEU A 79 -21.08 9.97 -8.70
N ILE A 80 -21.93 9.77 -7.70
CA ILE A 80 -22.48 10.85 -6.88
C ILE A 80 -21.91 10.77 -5.48
N SER A 81 -20.97 11.66 -5.15
CA SER A 81 -20.46 11.81 -3.80
C SER A 81 -21.42 12.66 -2.96
N ILE A 82 -21.79 12.15 -1.79
CA ILE A 82 -22.74 12.81 -0.87
C ILE A 82 -22.11 13.24 0.45
N PHE A 83 -20.85 12.93 0.69
CA PHE A 83 -20.11 13.40 1.84
C PHE A 83 -19.11 14.47 1.45
N ASP A 84 -18.88 15.41 2.35
CA ASP A 84 -17.74 16.32 2.32
C ASP A 84 -16.50 15.68 2.97
N LYS A 85 -15.38 16.43 3.06
CA LYS A 85 -14.13 15.96 3.65
C LYS A 85 -14.20 15.70 5.16
N GLU A 86 -15.22 16.23 5.83
CA GLU A 86 -15.48 16.02 7.26
C GLU A 86 -16.49 14.89 7.52
N GLY A 87 -16.96 14.19 6.47
CA GLY A 87 -17.93 13.10 6.59
C GLY A 87 -19.36 13.58 6.85
N LYS A 88 -19.67 14.83 6.55
CA LYS A 88 -21.00 15.40 6.61
C LYS A 88 -21.69 15.32 5.25
N ILE A 89 -23.02 15.28 5.27
CA ILE A 89 -23.83 15.30 4.04
C ILE A 89 -23.61 16.64 3.31
N ASN A 90 -23.22 16.56 2.04
CA ASN A 90 -22.96 17.73 1.20
C ASN A 90 -24.20 18.27 0.47
N GLU A 91 -24.00 19.27 -0.40
CA GLU A 91 -25.06 19.97 -1.15
C GLU A 91 -25.77 19.12 -2.21
N THR A 92 -25.28 17.91 -2.53
CA THR A 92 -25.96 17.02 -3.50
C THR A 92 -27.21 16.34 -2.93
N ALA A 93 -27.31 16.28 -1.62
CA ALA A 93 -28.48 15.76 -0.93
C ALA A 93 -29.58 16.83 -0.73
N PRO A 94 -30.84 16.45 -0.43
CA PRO A 94 -31.89 17.40 -0.12
C PRO A 94 -31.54 18.31 1.06
N LYS A 95 -31.97 19.58 1.01
CA LYS A 95 -31.61 20.63 1.98
C LYS A 95 -31.77 20.22 3.46
N SER A 96 -32.78 19.42 3.78
CA SER A 96 -33.07 18.96 5.14
C SER A 96 -32.03 18.02 5.73
N TYR A 97 -31.12 17.51 4.90
CA TYR A 97 -30.05 16.58 5.33
C TYR A 97 -28.65 17.22 5.26
N GLN A 98 -28.49 18.32 4.51
CA GLN A 98 -27.19 18.96 4.30
C GLN A 98 -26.56 19.41 5.63
N GLY A 99 -25.25 19.16 5.76
CA GLY A 99 -24.47 19.47 6.96
C GLY A 99 -24.67 18.51 8.14
N LEU A 100 -25.57 17.54 8.04
CA LEU A 100 -25.70 16.50 9.07
C LEU A 100 -24.50 15.57 9.04
N ASP A 101 -24.06 15.17 10.25
CA ASP A 101 -23.15 14.03 10.40
C ASP A 101 -23.81 12.76 9.85
N ARG A 102 -23.00 11.87 9.25
CA ARG A 102 -23.49 10.65 8.59
C ARG A 102 -24.38 9.77 9.46
N LEU A 103 -24.09 9.65 10.77
CA LEU A 103 -24.90 8.81 11.66
C LEU A 103 -26.23 9.47 12.00
N LYS A 104 -26.24 10.81 12.16
CA LYS A 104 -27.48 11.57 12.32
C LYS A 104 -28.33 11.54 11.05
N ALA A 105 -27.68 11.61 9.90
CA ALA A 105 -28.36 11.46 8.60
C ALA A 105 -28.98 10.07 8.44
N ARG A 106 -28.31 9.01 8.90
CA ARG A 106 -28.82 7.64 8.92
C ARG A 106 -30.13 7.55 9.71
N GLU A 107 -30.15 8.07 10.93
CA GLU A 107 -31.34 8.07 11.77
C GLU A 107 -32.50 8.79 11.09
N LYS A 108 -32.25 10.00 10.62
CA LYS A 108 -33.28 10.81 9.94
C LYS A 108 -33.79 10.16 8.65
N ILE A 109 -32.93 9.53 7.85
CA ILE A 109 -33.37 8.82 6.63
C ILE A 109 -34.29 7.65 7.02
N LEU A 110 -33.97 6.89 8.05
CA LEU A 110 -34.82 5.78 8.51
C LEU A 110 -36.17 6.27 9.01
N GLU A 111 -36.20 7.35 9.78
CA GLU A 111 -37.48 7.99 10.24
C GLU A 111 -38.34 8.45 9.05
N ASP A 112 -37.73 9.14 8.09
CA ASP A 112 -38.43 9.65 6.92
C ASP A 112 -38.92 8.52 5.97
N LEU A 113 -38.19 7.41 5.87
CA LEU A 113 -38.63 6.21 5.13
C LEU A 113 -39.76 5.49 5.85
N GLU A 114 -39.73 5.40 7.18
CA GLU A 114 -40.79 4.82 7.98
C GLU A 114 -42.08 5.64 7.87
N ALA A 115 -41.98 6.98 7.94
CA ALA A 115 -43.10 7.88 7.77
C ALA A 115 -43.79 7.76 6.41
N GLN A 116 -43.02 7.36 5.35
CA GLN A 116 -43.56 7.10 4.02
C GLN A 116 -44.05 5.65 3.81
N GLY A 117 -43.92 4.79 4.84
CA GLY A 117 -44.28 3.36 4.74
C GLY A 117 -43.33 2.56 3.83
N LEU A 118 -42.09 3.03 3.64
CA LEU A 118 -41.09 2.44 2.77
C LEU A 118 -40.00 1.66 3.53
N LEU A 119 -40.00 1.71 4.86
CA LEU A 119 -39.13 0.91 5.72
C LEU A 119 -39.86 -0.40 6.09
N GLU A 120 -39.39 -1.50 5.50
CA GLU A 120 -39.99 -2.83 5.75
C GLU A 120 -39.57 -3.40 7.08
N LYS A 121 -38.25 -3.34 7.39
CA LYS A 121 -37.68 -3.94 8.60
C LYS A 121 -36.38 -3.29 9.00
N LYS A 122 -36.09 -3.24 10.29
CA LYS A 122 -34.82 -2.85 10.88
C LYS A 122 -34.29 -4.00 11.76
N GLU A 123 -33.13 -4.52 11.43
CA GLU A 123 -32.50 -5.63 12.15
C GLU A 123 -31.10 -5.24 12.63
N LYS A 124 -30.64 -5.86 13.71
CA LYS A 124 -29.24 -5.79 14.11
C LYS A 124 -28.43 -6.71 13.20
N TYR A 125 -27.37 -6.17 12.64
CA TYR A 125 -26.45 -6.90 11.77
C TYR A 125 -25.00 -6.63 12.17
N GLU A 126 -24.22 -7.69 12.35
CA GLU A 126 -22.79 -7.58 12.67
C GLU A 126 -21.98 -7.71 11.39
N TYR A 127 -21.12 -6.74 11.15
CA TYR A 127 -20.20 -6.74 10.01
C TYR A 127 -18.89 -6.05 10.35
N THR A 128 -17.83 -6.37 9.57
CA THR A 128 -16.51 -5.80 9.79
C THR A 128 -16.42 -4.42 9.16
N ILE A 129 -16.00 -3.44 9.97
CA ILE A 129 -15.80 -2.05 9.52
C ILE A 129 -14.31 -1.74 9.54
N PRO A 130 -13.75 -1.13 8.50
CA PRO A 130 -12.36 -0.70 8.48
C PRO A 130 -12.13 0.52 9.38
N PHE A 131 -11.04 0.50 10.14
CA PHE A 131 -10.58 1.60 10.98
C PHE A 131 -9.19 2.07 10.54
N GLY A 132 -8.92 3.36 10.73
CA GLY A 132 -7.60 3.92 10.53
C GLY A 132 -6.62 3.44 11.60
N ASP A 133 -5.48 2.87 11.20
CA ASP A 133 -4.47 2.30 12.11
C ASP A 133 -3.96 3.29 13.17
N ARG A 134 -3.95 4.58 12.85
CA ARG A 134 -3.41 5.62 13.74
C ARG A 134 -4.48 6.43 14.44
N SER A 135 -5.59 6.70 13.76
CA SER A 135 -6.68 7.52 14.29
C SER A 135 -7.66 6.72 15.13
N GLY A 136 -7.83 5.42 14.84
CA GLY A 136 -8.91 4.60 15.41
C GLY A 136 -10.30 4.97 14.89
N GLU A 137 -10.39 5.87 13.89
CA GLU A 137 -11.66 6.32 13.32
C GLU A 137 -12.11 5.39 12.19
N ILE A 138 -13.43 5.34 11.98
CA ILE A 138 -14.04 4.58 10.89
C ILE A 138 -13.63 5.20 9.56
N LEU A 139 -13.13 4.37 8.64
CA LEU A 139 -12.78 4.80 7.28
C LEU A 139 -14.02 4.87 6.40
N GLU A 140 -14.20 6.01 5.75
CA GLU A 140 -15.23 6.22 4.74
C GLU A 140 -14.59 6.30 3.35
N PRO A 141 -15.05 5.50 2.35
CA PRO A 141 -14.64 5.68 0.97
C PRO A 141 -14.97 7.09 0.48
N PHE A 142 -13.99 7.78 -0.07
CA PHE A 142 -14.14 9.13 -0.59
C PHE A 142 -13.55 9.20 -2.00
N LEU A 143 -14.38 9.57 -2.98
CA LEU A 143 -13.97 9.67 -4.36
C LEU A 143 -13.24 10.98 -4.60
N THR A 144 -12.00 10.89 -5.06
CA THR A 144 -11.14 12.04 -5.37
C THR A 144 -10.21 11.71 -6.53
N ASP A 145 -9.80 12.74 -7.27
CA ASP A 145 -8.80 12.57 -8.32
C ASP A 145 -7.44 12.25 -7.71
N GLN A 146 -6.79 11.21 -8.23
CA GLN A 146 -5.50 10.73 -7.75
C GLN A 146 -4.58 10.43 -8.93
N TRP A 147 -3.28 10.49 -8.69
CA TRP A 147 -2.27 10.03 -9.64
C TRP A 147 -2.05 8.54 -9.51
N PHE A 148 -2.11 7.84 -10.64
CA PHE A 148 -1.89 6.40 -10.71
C PHE A 148 -0.78 6.05 -11.69
N VAL A 149 0.00 5.03 -11.31
CA VAL A 149 0.88 4.31 -12.22
C VAL A 149 0.14 3.09 -12.78
N ASP A 150 0.17 2.90 -14.07
CA ASP A 150 -0.30 1.65 -14.72
C ASP A 150 0.68 0.52 -14.41
N ALA A 151 0.58 0.02 -13.18
CA ALA A 151 1.45 -1.02 -12.67
C ALA A 151 1.28 -2.35 -13.42
N LYS A 152 0.08 -2.64 -13.94
CA LYS A 152 -0.19 -3.83 -14.74
C LYS A 152 0.61 -3.88 -16.04
N LYS A 153 0.84 -2.70 -16.65
CA LYS A 153 1.71 -2.59 -17.82
C LYS A 153 3.18 -2.83 -17.46
N LEU A 154 3.64 -2.27 -16.34
CA LEU A 154 5.03 -2.37 -15.89
C LEU A 154 5.37 -3.75 -15.33
N SER A 155 4.41 -4.46 -14.73
CA SER A 155 4.64 -5.77 -14.13
C SER A 155 5.04 -6.85 -15.14
N LYS A 156 4.62 -6.73 -16.40
CA LYS A 156 4.93 -7.72 -17.45
C LYS A 156 6.43 -7.95 -17.64
N GLU A 157 7.19 -6.87 -17.79
CA GLU A 157 8.65 -6.94 -17.91
C GLU A 157 9.31 -7.35 -16.59
N ALA A 158 8.76 -6.92 -15.45
CA ALA A 158 9.25 -7.31 -14.13
C ALA A 158 9.10 -8.82 -13.87
N ILE A 159 7.99 -9.41 -14.27
CA ILE A 159 7.76 -10.87 -14.22
C ILE A 159 8.76 -11.59 -15.14
N LYS A 160 8.92 -11.09 -16.36
CA LYS A 160 9.78 -11.69 -17.38
C LYS A 160 11.25 -11.81 -16.95
N VAL A 161 11.83 -10.76 -16.40
CA VAL A 161 13.26 -10.76 -16.00
C VAL A 161 13.58 -11.75 -14.88
N VAL A 162 12.62 -12.04 -14.01
CA VAL A 162 12.77 -13.07 -12.96
C VAL A 162 12.54 -14.46 -13.53
N LYS A 163 11.54 -14.66 -14.40
CA LYS A 163 11.34 -15.94 -15.12
C LYS A 163 12.56 -16.33 -15.98
N GLU A 164 13.21 -15.34 -16.59
CA GLU A 164 14.44 -15.52 -17.38
C GLU A 164 15.73 -15.61 -16.53
N LYS A 165 15.61 -15.60 -15.18
CA LYS A 165 16.75 -15.66 -14.25
C LYS A 165 17.76 -14.54 -14.41
N LYS A 166 17.37 -13.39 -14.96
CA LYS A 166 18.17 -12.17 -14.97
C LYS A 166 18.20 -11.50 -13.60
N ILE A 167 17.18 -11.76 -12.78
CA ILE A 167 17.13 -11.49 -11.35
C ILE A 167 16.75 -12.79 -10.66
N THR A 168 17.44 -13.13 -9.58
CA THR A 168 17.18 -14.31 -8.76
C THR A 168 16.90 -13.93 -7.31
N PHE A 169 16.05 -14.69 -6.64
CA PHE A 169 15.77 -14.52 -5.21
C PHE A 169 16.45 -15.62 -4.39
N PHE A 170 17.01 -15.22 -3.26
CA PHE A 170 17.52 -16.15 -2.27
C PHE A 170 16.90 -15.89 -0.89
N PRO A 171 16.18 -16.87 -0.29
CA PRO A 171 15.80 -18.18 -0.86
C PRO A 171 14.85 -18.08 -2.04
N GLN A 172 14.95 -19.02 -2.97
CA GLN A 172 14.14 -19.04 -4.19
C GLN A 172 12.62 -19.13 -3.91
N SER A 173 12.22 -19.64 -2.76
CA SER A 173 10.80 -19.73 -2.36
C SER A 173 10.04 -18.40 -2.42
N TRP A 174 10.73 -17.27 -2.29
CA TRP A 174 10.15 -15.93 -2.36
C TRP A 174 9.78 -15.49 -3.79
N GLU A 175 10.27 -16.19 -4.83
CA GLU A 175 9.82 -15.96 -6.20
C GLU A 175 8.31 -16.16 -6.34
N LYS A 176 7.74 -17.15 -5.62
CA LYS A 176 6.28 -17.38 -5.64
C LYS A 176 5.51 -16.15 -5.15
N THR A 177 5.86 -15.61 -3.98
CA THR A 177 5.24 -14.41 -3.43
C THR A 177 5.37 -13.22 -4.37
N TYR A 178 6.52 -13.07 -5.02
CA TYR A 178 6.75 -12.02 -6.01
C TYR A 178 5.83 -12.16 -7.23
N PHE A 179 5.69 -13.37 -7.79
CA PHE A 179 4.84 -13.62 -8.95
C PHE A 179 3.36 -13.48 -8.61
N ASP A 180 2.89 -14.09 -7.52
CA ASP A 180 1.49 -14.02 -7.09
C ASP A 180 1.02 -12.56 -6.94
N TRP A 181 1.88 -11.70 -6.42
CA TRP A 181 1.55 -10.28 -6.28
C TRP A 181 1.54 -9.54 -7.62
N LEU A 182 2.54 -9.74 -8.48
CA LEU A 182 2.65 -9.04 -9.77
C LEU A 182 1.60 -9.48 -10.80
N GLU A 183 1.20 -10.74 -10.77
CA GLU A 183 0.17 -11.26 -11.67
C GLU A 183 -1.22 -10.70 -11.33
N ASN A 184 -1.45 -10.36 -10.05
CA ASN A 184 -2.70 -9.77 -9.55
C ASN A 184 -2.60 -8.26 -9.24
N ILE A 185 -1.57 -7.60 -9.75
CA ILE A 185 -1.29 -6.20 -9.41
C ILE A 185 -2.41 -5.25 -9.85
N GLN A 186 -2.80 -4.38 -8.94
CA GLN A 186 -3.76 -3.31 -9.18
C GLN A 186 -3.04 -2.00 -9.59
N PRO A 187 -3.74 -1.04 -10.19
CA PRO A 187 -3.20 0.29 -10.44
C PRO A 187 -2.64 0.89 -9.15
N TRP A 188 -1.45 1.44 -9.22
CA TRP A 188 -0.77 1.98 -8.04
C TRP A 188 -1.02 3.47 -7.88
N CYS A 189 -1.85 3.83 -6.90
CA CYS A 189 -2.02 5.23 -6.51
C CYS A 189 -0.72 5.77 -5.89
N ILE A 190 -0.19 6.85 -6.44
CA ILE A 190 1.08 7.45 -6.03
C ILE A 190 0.95 8.84 -5.40
N SER A 191 -0.24 9.41 -5.34
CA SER A 191 -0.52 10.67 -4.65
C SER A 191 -0.93 10.43 -3.19
N ARG A 192 -0.50 11.32 -2.30
CA ARG A 192 -0.79 11.27 -0.86
C ARG A 192 -1.17 12.66 -0.37
N GLN A 193 -2.21 12.73 0.46
CA GLN A 193 -2.71 13.95 1.09
C GLN A 193 -2.09 14.09 2.49
N ILE A 194 -0.77 14.25 2.54
CA ILE A 194 0.02 14.42 3.77
C ILE A 194 0.93 15.63 3.66
N TRP A 195 1.37 16.17 4.78
CA TRP A 195 2.15 17.41 4.81
C TRP A 195 3.62 17.22 4.45
N TRP A 196 4.17 16.02 4.67
CA TRP A 196 5.56 15.71 4.45
C TRP A 196 5.77 14.71 3.32
N GLY A 197 6.61 15.07 2.36
CA GLY A 197 6.96 14.22 1.23
C GLY A 197 7.46 15.04 0.03
N HIS A 198 7.76 14.36 -1.06
CA HIS A 198 8.13 15.01 -2.33
C HIS A 198 6.86 15.51 -3.02
N LYS A 199 6.74 16.83 -3.19
CA LYS A 199 5.62 17.42 -3.93
C LYS A 199 5.54 16.86 -5.34
N ILE A 200 4.33 16.62 -5.80
CA ILE A 200 4.08 16.15 -7.17
C ILE A 200 4.52 17.27 -8.13
N PRO A 201 5.45 16.99 -9.09
CA PRO A 201 6.00 17.99 -9.98
C PRO A 201 5.07 18.30 -11.17
N ILE A 202 3.81 18.58 -10.85
CA ILE A 202 2.75 18.89 -11.82
C ILE A 202 2.13 20.24 -11.47
N TRP A 203 1.89 21.05 -12.50
CA TRP A 203 1.18 22.33 -12.39
C TRP A 203 -0.01 22.33 -13.31
N TYR A 204 -1.13 22.81 -12.83
CA TYR A 204 -2.39 22.85 -13.55
C TYR A 204 -2.67 24.23 -14.13
N GLY A 205 -3.03 24.24 -15.41
CA GLY A 205 -3.51 25.43 -16.09
C GLY A 205 -4.96 25.79 -15.73
N PRO A 206 -5.49 26.91 -16.27
CA PRO A 206 -6.86 27.37 -15.99
C PRO A 206 -7.95 26.35 -16.33
N ASP A 207 -7.72 25.49 -17.29
CA ASP A 207 -8.60 24.42 -17.75
C ASP A 207 -8.28 23.05 -17.08
N LYS A 208 -7.51 23.07 -15.99
CA LYS A 208 -7.00 21.90 -15.28
C LYS A 208 -6.05 21.01 -16.10
N LYS A 209 -5.51 21.50 -17.21
CA LYS A 209 -4.51 20.77 -17.99
C LYS A 209 -3.22 20.63 -17.19
N PRO A 210 -2.68 19.39 -17.01
CA PRO A 210 -1.46 19.18 -16.25
C PRO A 210 -0.19 19.47 -17.10
N PHE A 211 0.81 20.08 -16.48
CA PHE A 211 2.14 20.33 -17.00
C PHE A 211 3.18 19.76 -16.03
N ALA A 212 3.86 18.69 -16.45
CA ALA A 212 4.99 18.13 -15.69
C ALA A 212 6.24 18.99 -15.92
N ALA A 213 6.89 19.40 -14.83
CA ALA A 213 8.04 20.29 -14.89
C ALA A 213 9.01 20.07 -13.72
N MET A 214 10.25 20.54 -13.86
CA MET A 214 11.25 20.46 -12.80
C MET A 214 11.02 21.53 -11.73
N ASP A 215 10.54 22.70 -12.15
CA ASP A 215 10.19 23.82 -11.29
C ASP A 215 9.04 24.65 -11.89
N GLU A 216 8.59 25.66 -11.16
CA GLU A 216 7.50 26.54 -11.58
C GLU A 216 7.83 27.31 -12.87
N LYS A 217 9.10 27.73 -13.02
CA LYS A 217 9.53 28.49 -14.21
C LYS A 217 9.47 27.60 -15.48
N ASP A 218 9.89 26.35 -15.40
CA ASP A 218 9.77 25.38 -16.49
C ASP A 218 8.29 25.10 -16.78
N ALA A 219 7.46 24.98 -15.76
CA ALA A 219 6.02 24.79 -15.90
C ALA A 219 5.35 25.96 -16.65
N LEU A 220 5.65 27.19 -16.22
CA LEU A 220 5.15 28.41 -16.87
C LEU A 220 5.58 28.49 -18.34
N ASN A 221 6.86 28.21 -18.65
CA ASN A 221 7.35 28.20 -20.02
C ASN A 221 6.60 27.19 -20.91
N LYS A 222 6.32 26.00 -20.38
CA LYS A 222 5.56 24.96 -21.10
C LYS A 222 4.09 25.38 -21.31
N ALA A 223 3.50 25.96 -20.29
CA ALA A 223 2.10 26.41 -20.35
C ALA A 223 1.94 27.62 -21.31
N GLU A 224 2.80 28.61 -21.24
CA GLU A 224 2.78 29.77 -22.16
C GLU A 224 2.94 29.37 -23.62
N LYS A 225 3.83 28.42 -23.91
CA LYS A 225 3.96 27.82 -25.23
C LYS A 225 2.68 27.13 -25.72
N PHE A 226 2.00 26.42 -24.80
CA PHE A 226 0.76 25.72 -25.12
C PHE A 226 -0.41 26.68 -25.32
N TYR A 227 -0.63 27.58 -24.38
CA TYR A 227 -1.78 28.54 -24.43
C TYR A 227 -1.52 29.75 -25.33
N LYS A 228 -0.28 29.97 -25.78
CA LYS A 228 0.16 31.15 -26.54
C LYS A 228 -0.14 32.49 -25.86
N LYS A 229 -0.23 32.47 -24.53
CA LYS A 229 -0.45 33.65 -23.67
C LYS A 229 0.07 33.37 -22.27
N LYS A 230 0.31 34.43 -21.49
CA LYS A 230 0.62 34.32 -20.07
C LYS A 230 -0.57 33.72 -19.31
N VAL A 231 -0.28 32.76 -18.44
CA VAL A 231 -1.27 32.08 -17.60
C VAL A 231 -0.71 31.92 -16.19
N SER A 232 -1.61 31.85 -15.21
CA SER A 232 -1.28 31.41 -13.86
C SER A 232 -1.39 29.88 -13.77
N LEU A 233 -0.50 29.27 -13.00
CA LEU A 233 -0.52 27.84 -12.73
C LEU A 233 -0.69 27.58 -11.25
N VAL A 234 -1.29 26.45 -10.92
CA VAL A 234 -1.41 25.97 -9.54
C VAL A 234 -0.69 24.63 -9.44
N GLN A 235 0.29 24.51 -8.55
CA GLN A 235 0.96 23.24 -8.32
C GLN A 235 0.03 22.25 -7.65
N ASP A 236 0.16 20.96 -7.97
CA ASP A 236 -0.53 19.88 -7.29
C ASP A 236 -0.25 19.95 -5.78
N PRO A 237 -1.29 19.97 -4.91
CA PRO A 237 -1.11 20.09 -3.46
C PRO A 237 -0.56 18.83 -2.83
N ASP A 238 -0.69 17.68 -3.47
CA ASP A 238 -0.33 16.38 -2.95
C ASP A 238 1.17 16.11 -3.03
N VAL A 239 1.60 15.09 -2.32
CA VAL A 239 2.97 14.58 -2.35
C VAL A 239 3.00 13.17 -2.92
N LEU A 240 4.16 12.74 -3.40
CA LEU A 240 4.37 11.40 -3.92
C LEU A 240 4.40 10.37 -2.78
N ASP A 241 3.88 9.18 -3.05
CA ASP A 241 4.06 8.00 -2.22
C ASP A 241 5.56 7.76 -1.96
N THR A 242 5.93 7.52 -0.72
CA THR A 242 7.31 7.20 -0.32
C THR A 242 7.87 6.03 -1.13
N TRP A 243 7.04 5.04 -1.44
CA TRP A 243 7.46 3.89 -2.24
C TRP A 243 7.69 4.22 -3.71
N PHE A 244 7.08 5.30 -4.23
CA PHE A 244 7.41 5.80 -5.56
C PHE A 244 8.82 6.37 -5.60
N SER A 245 9.15 7.28 -4.69
CA SER A 245 10.48 7.87 -4.59
C SER A 245 11.55 6.82 -4.31
N SER A 246 11.30 5.92 -3.36
CA SER A 246 12.25 4.86 -2.98
C SER A 246 12.45 3.80 -4.06
N SER A 247 11.50 3.64 -4.98
CA SER A 247 11.66 2.74 -6.13
C SER A 247 12.71 3.23 -7.15
N LEU A 248 13.03 4.52 -7.12
CA LEU A 248 14.05 5.13 -7.97
C LEU A 248 15.47 5.00 -7.39
N TRP A 249 15.58 4.57 -6.14
CA TRP A 249 16.83 4.56 -5.37
C TRP A 249 18.01 3.89 -6.08
N PRO A 250 17.89 2.72 -6.74
CA PRO A 250 19.03 2.04 -7.33
C PRO A 250 19.79 2.84 -8.42
N PHE A 251 19.14 3.83 -9.02
CA PHE A 251 19.72 4.62 -10.09
C PHE A 251 19.72 6.14 -9.81
N SER A 252 18.74 6.66 -9.05
CA SER A 252 18.70 8.09 -8.74
C SER A 252 19.87 8.53 -7.84
N THR A 253 20.27 7.70 -6.88
CA THR A 253 21.42 7.99 -5.99
C THR A 253 22.76 7.96 -6.69
N LEU A 254 22.82 7.37 -7.89
CA LEU A 254 24.01 7.32 -8.73
C LEU A 254 24.05 8.45 -9.77
N GLY A 255 23.10 9.40 -9.67
CA GLY A 255 23.04 10.60 -10.50
C GLY A 255 22.18 10.49 -11.76
N TRP A 256 21.41 9.40 -11.94
CA TRP A 256 20.41 9.36 -13.02
C TRP A 256 19.44 10.55 -12.92
N PRO A 257 19.06 11.23 -14.02
CA PRO A 257 19.16 10.81 -15.43
C PRO A 257 20.50 11.05 -16.11
N GLU A 258 21.46 11.73 -15.47
CA GLU A 258 22.77 11.97 -16.06
C GLU A 258 23.59 10.68 -16.11
N GLN A 259 24.48 10.63 -17.09
CA GLN A 259 25.38 9.48 -17.31
C GLN A 259 26.67 9.65 -16.51
N THR A 260 26.55 9.74 -15.18
CA THR A 260 27.68 9.91 -14.25
C THR A 260 28.64 8.73 -14.30
N LYS A 261 29.86 8.90 -13.77
CA LYS A 261 30.85 7.81 -13.62
C LYS A 261 30.34 6.72 -12.69
N GLU A 262 29.67 7.13 -11.60
CA GLU A 262 29.08 6.26 -10.59
C GLU A 262 27.96 5.41 -11.19
N PHE A 263 27.05 6.03 -11.95
CA PHE A 263 25.97 5.31 -12.61
C PHE A 263 26.48 4.28 -13.61
N LYS A 264 27.46 4.65 -14.45
CA LYS A 264 28.06 3.72 -15.41
C LYS A 264 28.80 2.55 -14.74
N LYS A 265 29.41 2.78 -13.57
CA LYS A 265 30.20 1.78 -12.87
C LYS A 265 29.38 0.85 -11.99
N TYR A 266 28.38 1.38 -11.28
CA TYR A 266 27.69 0.67 -10.20
C TYR A 266 26.26 0.24 -10.55
N TYR A 267 25.69 0.70 -11.65
CA TYR A 267 24.38 0.25 -12.09
C TYR A 267 24.47 -0.66 -13.32
N PRO A 268 23.81 -1.85 -13.31
CA PRO A 268 23.07 -2.49 -12.21
C PRO A 268 23.98 -2.93 -11.07
N THR A 269 23.45 -2.96 -9.84
CA THR A 269 24.14 -3.55 -8.69
C THR A 269 24.13 -5.07 -8.76
N ASN A 270 25.00 -5.74 -7.97
CA ASN A 270 25.03 -7.20 -7.95
C ASN A 270 23.98 -7.78 -7.01
N LEU A 271 23.85 -7.22 -5.81
CA LEU A 271 23.07 -7.79 -4.72
C LEU A 271 22.22 -6.71 -4.04
N LEU A 272 20.94 -7.01 -3.82
CA LEU A 272 20.05 -6.30 -2.92
C LEU A 272 19.76 -7.18 -1.71
N ILE A 273 19.96 -6.66 -0.49
CA ILE A 273 19.62 -7.35 0.75
C ILE A 273 18.46 -6.63 1.40
N THR A 274 17.36 -7.34 1.71
CA THR A 274 16.15 -6.74 2.27
C THR A 274 15.30 -7.76 3.02
N GLY A 275 14.28 -7.29 3.76
CA GLY A 275 13.28 -8.12 4.40
C GLY A 275 12.18 -8.59 3.43
N PHE A 276 11.53 -9.69 3.77
CA PHE A 276 10.43 -10.22 2.96
C PHE A 276 9.18 -9.32 2.96
N ASP A 277 9.00 -8.55 4.01
CA ASP A 277 7.84 -7.66 4.21
C ASP A 277 7.74 -6.51 3.21
N ILE A 278 8.85 -6.19 2.51
CA ILE A 278 8.90 -5.15 1.50
C ILE A 278 9.21 -5.66 0.08
N ILE A 279 9.05 -6.96 -0.19
CA ILE A 279 9.24 -7.52 -1.53
C ILE A 279 8.37 -6.78 -2.55
N PHE A 280 7.07 -6.62 -2.27
CA PHE A 280 6.15 -5.94 -3.19
C PHE A 280 6.14 -4.42 -3.02
N PHE A 281 6.42 -3.88 -1.83
CA PHE A 281 6.46 -2.44 -1.63
C PHE A 281 7.71 -1.79 -2.23
N TRP A 282 8.84 -2.48 -2.22
CA TRP A 282 10.13 -1.93 -2.62
C TRP A 282 10.80 -2.70 -3.74
N VAL A 283 11.07 -4.00 -3.57
CA VAL A 283 11.82 -4.80 -4.55
C VAL A 283 11.13 -4.81 -5.91
N ALA A 284 9.86 -5.21 -5.96
CA ALA A 284 9.10 -5.28 -7.19
C ALA A 284 8.97 -3.90 -7.87
N ARG A 285 8.79 -2.85 -7.07
CA ARG A 285 8.70 -1.47 -7.59
C ARG A 285 10.04 -0.96 -8.13
N MET A 286 11.16 -1.26 -7.47
CA MET A 286 12.49 -0.96 -8.01
C MET A 286 12.75 -1.68 -9.34
N ILE A 287 12.33 -2.94 -9.46
CA ILE A 287 12.46 -3.71 -10.71
C ILE A 287 11.62 -3.06 -11.82
N MET A 288 10.34 -2.76 -11.56
CA MET A 288 9.47 -2.10 -12.54
C MET A 288 10.04 -0.76 -13.01
N MET A 289 10.44 0.11 -12.07
CA MET A 289 10.95 1.45 -12.39
C MET A 289 12.32 1.40 -13.05
N GLY A 290 13.23 0.52 -12.59
CA GLY A 290 14.52 0.31 -13.20
C GLY A 290 14.40 -0.10 -14.66
N LEU A 291 13.57 -1.11 -14.95
CA LEU A 291 13.31 -1.56 -16.32
C LEU A 291 12.65 -0.47 -17.17
N PHE A 292 11.71 0.29 -16.61
CA PHE A 292 11.04 1.35 -17.33
C PHE A 292 11.98 2.49 -17.72
N PHE A 293 12.75 3.02 -16.78
CA PHE A 293 13.58 4.19 -17.00
C PHE A 293 14.94 3.88 -17.62
N THR A 294 15.62 2.82 -17.17
CA THR A 294 16.99 2.52 -17.57
C THR A 294 17.08 1.39 -18.59
N LYS A 295 15.98 0.67 -18.85
CA LYS A 295 15.92 -0.53 -19.70
C LYS A 295 16.81 -1.70 -19.24
N LYS A 296 17.24 -1.65 -17.98
CA LYS A 296 18.09 -2.68 -17.37
C LYS A 296 17.51 -3.10 -16.01
N PRO A 297 17.65 -4.38 -15.60
CA PRO A 297 17.37 -4.79 -14.24
C PRO A 297 18.20 -3.97 -13.24
N PRO A 298 17.66 -3.53 -12.10
CA PRO A 298 18.40 -2.69 -11.16
C PRO A 298 19.47 -3.46 -10.37
N PHE A 299 19.32 -4.77 -10.19
CA PHE A 299 20.23 -5.68 -9.50
C PHE A 299 20.11 -7.09 -10.08
N LYS A 300 21.08 -7.97 -9.75
CA LYS A 300 21.10 -9.36 -10.24
C LYS A 300 20.46 -10.33 -9.23
N GLU A 301 20.71 -10.11 -7.96
CA GLU A 301 20.28 -11.00 -6.88
C GLU A 301 19.53 -10.23 -5.80
N VAL A 302 18.51 -10.85 -5.22
CA VAL A 302 17.75 -10.36 -4.07
C VAL A 302 17.89 -11.36 -2.94
N TYR A 303 18.61 -10.97 -1.89
CA TYR A 303 18.75 -11.76 -0.68
C TYR A 303 17.71 -11.32 0.36
N ILE A 304 16.84 -12.23 0.74
CA ILE A 304 15.80 -11.98 1.73
C ILE A 304 16.31 -12.45 3.11
N HIS A 305 16.59 -11.47 3.96
CA HIS A 305 17.05 -11.73 5.31
C HIS A 305 15.90 -12.01 6.29
N ALA A 306 16.22 -12.62 7.42
CA ALA A 306 15.29 -12.82 8.52
C ALA A 306 14.93 -11.50 9.22
N LEU A 307 13.72 -11.40 9.76
CA LEU A 307 13.32 -10.32 10.66
C LEU A 307 13.51 -10.75 12.11
N ILE A 308 13.86 -9.78 12.97
CA ILE A 308 14.01 -10.01 14.39
C ILE A 308 12.67 -9.81 15.08
N ARG A 309 12.27 -10.80 15.88
CA ARG A 309 11.06 -10.78 16.72
C ARG A 309 11.43 -10.94 18.18
N ASP A 310 10.51 -10.63 19.07
CA ASP A 310 10.70 -10.90 20.49
C ASP A 310 10.76 -12.41 20.79
N GLU A 311 11.03 -12.77 22.05
CA GLU A 311 11.13 -14.17 22.49
C GLU A 311 9.87 -14.99 22.20
N LYS A 312 8.69 -14.33 22.18
CA LYS A 312 7.40 -14.95 21.88
C LYS A 312 7.09 -15.03 20.37
N GLY A 313 7.99 -14.49 19.53
CA GLY A 313 7.83 -14.44 18.08
C GLY A 313 6.90 -13.31 17.61
N GLN A 314 6.58 -12.33 18.47
CA GLN A 314 5.75 -11.18 18.10
C GLN A 314 6.61 -10.10 17.43
N LYS A 315 5.99 -9.35 16.52
CA LYS A 315 6.63 -8.16 15.92
C LYS A 315 6.89 -7.12 17.02
N MET A 316 8.14 -6.65 17.08
CA MET A 316 8.52 -5.60 18.01
C MET A 316 7.90 -4.26 17.61
N SER A 317 7.31 -3.55 18.59
CA SER A 317 6.81 -2.18 18.38
C SER A 317 6.92 -1.39 19.69
N LYS A 318 7.16 -0.08 19.57
CA LYS A 318 7.20 0.83 20.74
C LYS A 318 5.88 0.82 21.51
N SER A 319 4.76 0.73 20.80
CA SER A 319 3.42 0.71 21.42
C SER A 319 3.15 -0.54 22.25
N LYS A 320 3.80 -1.66 21.95
CA LYS A 320 3.71 -2.91 22.73
C LYS A 320 4.75 -3.03 23.84
N GLY A 321 5.73 -2.12 23.89
CA GLY A 321 6.79 -2.15 24.89
C GLY A 321 7.75 -3.36 24.80
N ASN A 322 7.76 -4.07 23.66
CA ASN A 322 8.57 -5.28 23.44
C ASN A 322 9.78 -5.03 22.54
N VAL A 323 10.17 -3.77 22.36
CA VAL A 323 11.36 -3.40 21.56
C VAL A 323 12.61 -3.71 22.37
N ILE A 324 13.53 -4.46 21.77
CA ILE A 324 14.87 -4.69 22.30
C ILE A 324 15.81 -3.70 21.60
N ASP A 325 16.39 -2.78 22.38
CA ASP A 325 17.38 -1.84 21.85
C ASP A 325 18.74 -2.56 21.66
N PRO A 326 19.26 -2.64 20.43
CA PRO A 326 20.55 -3.25 20.17
C PRO A 326 21.70 -2.56 20.89
N LEU A 327 21.60 -1.25 21.17
CA LEU A 327 22.62 -0.51 21.92
C LEU A 327 22.68 -0.96 23.39
N GLU A 328 21.55 -1.20 24.03
CA GLU A 328 21.51 -1.73 25.38
C GLU A 328 22.15 -3.12 25.45
N LEU A 329 21.86 -4.00 24.48
CA LEU A 329 22.50 -5.31 24.41
C LEU A 329 24.00 -5.22 24.18
N THR A 330 24.42 -4.31 23.28
CA THR A 330 25.83 -4.08 22.99
C THR A 330 26.58 -3.55 24.21
N ASN A 331 25.99 -2.60 24.93
CA ASN A 331 26.59 -2.05 26.14
C ASN A 331 26.72 -3.12 27.29
N LYS A 332 25.74 -3.99 27.40
CA LYS A 332 25.70 -4.99 28.47
C LYS A 332 26.52 -6.24 28.16
N TYR A 333 26.49 -6.71 26.92
CA TYR A 333 27.05 -8.01 26.54
C TYR A 333 28.21 -7.93 25.54
N GLY A 334 28.47 -6.78 24.96
CA GLY A 334 29.44 -6.56 23.91
C GLY A 334 28.86 -6.76 22.50
N SER A 335 29.41 -6.03 21.53
CA SER A 335 28.97 -6.08 20.13
C SER A 335 29.20 -7.45 19.48
N ASP A 336 30.30 -8.12 19.82
CA ASP A 336 30.63 -9.45 19.31
C ASP A 336 29.60 -10.50 19.72
N ALA A 337 29.15 -10.44 20.99
CA ALA A 337 28.10 -11.33 21.50
C ALA A 337 26.78 -11.17 20.71
N LEU A 338 26.34 -9.94 20.48
CA LEU A 338 25.13 -9.67 19.70
C LEU A 338 25.29 -10.14 18.24
N ARG A 339 26.39 -9.77 17.59
CA ARG A 339 26.67 -10.16 16.19
C ARG A 339 26.74 -11.67 16.03
N PHE A 340 27.44 -12.36 16.95
CA PHE A 340 27.52 -13.82 16.92
C PHE A 340 26.15 -14.48 17.13
N THR A 341 25.35 -13.97 18.08
CA THR A 341 23.97 -14.45 18.29
C THR A 341 23.15 -14.33 17.02
N LEU A 342 23.11 -13.16 16.41
CA LEU A 342 22.34 -12.93 15.20
C LEU A 342 22.82 -13.80 14.04
N SER A 343 24.14 -13.94 13.85
CA SER A 343 24.72 -14.79 12.80
C SER A 343 24.41 -16.27 13.01
N SER A 344 24.42 -16.75 14.26
CA SER A 344 24.14 -18.15 14.57
C SER A 344 22.65 -18.51 14.44
N LEU A 345 21.76 -17.54 14.65
CA LEU A 345 20.31 -17.72 14.54
C LEU A 345 19.78 -17.45 13.13
N ALA A 346 20.56 -16.75 12.29
CA ALA A 346 20.13 -16.39 10.95
C ALA A 346 19.99 -17.64 10.07
N SER A 347 18.75 -18.00 9.79
CA SER A 347 18.41 -19.03 8.81
C SER A 347 17.67 -18.39 7.65
N PRO A 348 18.00 -18.70 6.39
CA PRO A 348 17.31 -18.14 5.24
C PRO A 348 15.79 -18.33 5.31
N GLY A 349 15.02 -17.25 5.20
CA GLY A 349 13.56 -17.28 5.13
C GLY A 349 12.82 -17.54 6.45
N ARG A 350 13.48 -17.49 7.59
CA ARG A 350 12.85 -17.64 8.92
C ARG A 350 13.16 -16.46 9.82
N ASP A 351 12.13 -16.00 10.55
CA ASP A 351 12.31 -14.94 11.55
C ASP A 351 13.17 -15.43 12.74
N ILE A 352 13.97 -14.51 13.28
CA ILE A 352 14.80 -14.74 14.47
C ILE A 352 14.01 -14.37 15.71
N LYS A 353 13.78 -15.32 16.60
CA LYS A 353 13.29 -15.04 17.96
C LYS A 353 14.50 -14.71 18.84
N LEU A 354 14.65 -13.43 19.19
CA LEU A 354 15.80 -12.97 19.96
C LEU A 354 15.46 -12.91 21.44
N SER A 355 16.32 -13.53 22.27
CA SER A 355 16.28 -13.41 23.73
C SER A 355 17.60 -12.86 24.28
N THR A 356 17.52 -12.18 25.41
CA THR A 356 18.72 -11.70 26.12
C THR A 356 19.62 -12.84 26.61
N GLN A 357 19.03 -13.99 26.97
CA GLN A 357 19.75 -15.18 27.39
C GLN A 357 20.63 -15.75 26.27
N GLN A 358 20.16 -15.71 25.01
CA GLN A 358 20.96 -16.15 23.85
C GLN A 358 22.18 -15.24 23.65
N VAL A 359 22.04 -13.93 23.83
CA VAL A 359 23.13 -12.96 23.72
C VAL A 359 24.14 -13.17 24.86
N GLU A 360 23.68 -13.45 26.07
CA GLU A 360 24.52 -13.78 27.20
C GLU A 360 25.31 -15.08 26.98
N SER A 361 24.67 -16.10 26.44
CA SER A 361 25.32 -17.37 26.09
C SER A 361 26.45 -17.17 25.06
N SER A 362 26.19 -16.32 24.05
CA SER A 362 27.18 -15.96 23.04
C SER A 362 28.36 -15.19 23.62
N ARG A 363 28.13 -14.27 24.56
CA ARG A 363 29.19 -13.60 25.32
C ARG A 363 30.06 -14.61 26.08
N ASN A 364 29.43 -15.54 26.79
CA ASN A 364 30.15 -16.57 27.55
C ASN A 364 31.00 -17.46 26.62
N PHE A 365 30.45 -17.80 25.43
CA PHE A 365 31.22 -18.54 24.44
C PHE A 365 32.42 -17.75 23.90
N SER A 366 32.24 -16.46 23.57
CA SER A 366 33.36 -15.59 23.14
C SER A 366 34.42 -15.44 24.23
N THR A 367 34.01 -15.31 25.49
CA THR A 367 34.93 -15.29 26.66
C THR A 367 35.68 -16.60 26.79
N LYS A 368 35.02 -17.75 26.55
CA LYS A 368 35.66 -19.06 26.54
C LYS A 368 36.77 -19.16 25.47
N ILE A 369 36.48 -18.71 24.26
CA ILE A 369 37.46 -18.67 23.17
C ILE A 369 38.66 -17.79 23.57
N TRP A 370 38.39 -16.59 24.06
CA TRP A 370 39.42 -15.66 24.52
C TRP A 370 40.34 -16.31 25.59
N ASN A 371 39.77 -16.91 26.63
CA ASN A 371 40.52 -17.51 27.71
C ASN A 371 41.31 -18.73 27.22
N ALA A 372 40.75 -19.56 26.35
CA ALA A 372 41.48 -20.69 25.76
C ALA A 372 42.68 -20.22 24.91
N SER A 373 42.45 -19.21 24.05
CA SER A 373 43.54 -18.63 23.25
C SER A 373 44.62 -18.00 24.12
N ARG A 374 44.24 -17.24 25.15
CA ARG A 374 45.16 -16.65 26.11
C ARG A 374 45.97 -17.72 26.84
N TYR A 375 45.32 -18.81 27.27
CA TYR A 375 46.00 -19.93 27.92
C TYR A 375 47.02 -20.58 26.98
N ILE A 376 46.68 -20.82 25.74
CA ILE A 376 47.58 -21.35 24.72
C ILE A 376 48.77 -20.42 24.51
N LEU A 377 48.54 -19.13 24.30
CA LEU A 377 49.57 -18.13 24.06
C LEU A 377 50.52 -17.95 25.25
N LEU A 378 50.06 -18.21 26.48
CA LEU A 378 50.89 -18.10 27.70
C LEU A 378 51.64 -19.37 28.04
N ASN A 379 51.15 -20.53 27.63
CA ASN A 379 51.66 -21.82 28.08
C ASN A 379 52.12 -22.78 26.96
N CYS A 380 51.53 -22.66 25.75
CA CYS A 380 51.98 -23.40 24.58
C CYS A 380 52.89 -22.49 23.78
N LEU A 381 54.11 -22.63 24.03
CA LEU A 381 55.09 -21.69 23.59
C LEU A 381 55.51 -21.90 22.15
N LEU A 382 55.54 -20.81 21.47
CA LEU A 382 56.44 -20.58 20.34
C LEU A 382 57.90 -21.07 20.60
N TYR A 383 58.26 -21.24 21.86
CA TYR A 383 59.61 -21.71 22.20
C TYR A 383 59.80 -23.24 22.11
N THR A 384 58.72 -23.98 21.86
CA THR A 384 58.89 -25.38 21.47
C THR A 384 59.27 -25.55 19.99
N SER A 385 59.16 -24.51 19.16
CA SER A 385 59.66 -24.54 17.78
C SER A 385 61.18 -24.30 17.72
N ASP A 386 61.72 -23.52 18.62
CA ASP A 386 63.16 -23.28 18.70
C ASP A 386 63.95 -24.49 19.20
N ALA A 387 63.29 -25.40 19.93
CA ALA A 387 63.90 -26.65 20.41
C ALA A 387 63.95 -27.77 19.35
N ALA A 388 63.32 -27.58 18.19
CA ALA A 388 63.34 -28.55 17.10
C ALA A 388 64.39 -28.23 16.04
N ASP A 389 65.03 -27.05 16.12
CA ASP A 389 66.08 -26.59 15.21
C ASP A 389 67.50 -26.71 15.79
N GLU A 390 67.66 -27.25 17.02
CA GLU A 390 68.92 -27.77 17.60
C GLU A 390 68.95 -29.32 17.53
#